data_61ca6df8e0710a9e08b24b1a4fea9972
#
_entry.id   61ca6df8e0710a9e08b24b1a4fea9972
#
_cell.length_a   1.000
_cell.length_b   1.000
_cell.length_c   1.000
_cell.angle_alpha   90.00
_cell.angle_beta   90.00
_cell.angle_gamma   90.00
#
_symmetry.space_group_name_H-M   'P 1'
#
loop_
_entity.id
_entity.type
_entity.pdbx_description
1 polymer ?
#
loop_
_entity_poly.entity_id
_entity_poly.type
_entity_poly.pdbx_seq_one_letter_code
_entity_poly.pdbx_strand_id
1 'polypeptide(L)'
;MTKKRGAHAAAVASASKSPLSSYHFLVNKIPITVTIHQKAGEFISTYDIDISTISEHTKVVLEKIRGELVKEVNLGIIDIVDIKKKDQVESKFRETIDLLVHKYFPEVDDKTADFLITYLIQKSLGLGNIELLLADTKLEEIAINSADEPVYVYHREFGWLHTNIFLENEDQTRHYASMIGRRVGRQITLLTPLMDAHLASGDRVNATLMPISMRGNTITLRKFASKPWTITDFIKTKTINPQAAALIWQGVQYELSTLISGGTATGKTSMLNVVANFFPPNQRIISIEDTREIQLPTFLHWVPMTTRLPNPEGKGEVSMLDLLVNSLRQRPDRIIVGEVRRKREAEVLFEAIHTGHSVYATVHANDTRETITRLTNPPIEIPKTMLPAISMIIVQYRNRRTGIRRTFQVSEILDDGDANVLLQLDLKRDVFSRVNKSRAIMDTLETFTGMTPLMMKKDALEKEAVLKWMVNNADCLLLDDGSSCCCCSRGIKAAGVLTHRFARGANPLFFDVRVFCAVS
;
A
#
# COMPACT_ATOMS: atom_id res chain seq x y z
N MET A 1 -23.56 53.61 -26.13
CA MET A 1 -23.72 52.36 -26.91
C MET A 1 -23.45 51.16 -26.02
N THR A 2 -24.38 50.87 -25.19
CA THR A 2 -24.42 49.77 -24.22
C THR A 2 -25.67 48.97 -24.53
N LYS A 3 -25.51 47.73 -25.03
CA LYS A 3 -26.47 46.61 -24.99
C LYS A 3 -26.16 45.66 -26.17
N LYS A 4 -25.41 44.57 -25.86
CA LYS A 4 -25.44 43.25 -26.53
C LYS A 4 -24.21 42.44 -26.14
N ARG A 5 -24.08 42.08 -24.86
CA ARG A 5 -23.17 41.02 -24.39
C ARG A 5 -23.87 40.20 -23.29
N GLY A 6 -25.04 39.68 -23.60
CA GLY A 6 -25.83 38.99 -22.60
C GLY A 6 -26.68 37.84 -23.16
N ALA A 7 -26.23 37.17 -24.22
CA ALA A 7 -27.03 36.09 -24.81
C ALA A 7 -26.22 34.94 -25.43
N HIS A 8 -24.93 34.76 -25.05
CA HIS A 8 -24.12 33.63 -25.57
C HIS A 8 -23.53 32.74 -24.48
N ALA A 9 -23.88 32.97 -23.21
CA ALA A 9 -23.38 32.16 -22.09
C ALA A 9 -24.37 31.07 -21.59
N ALA A 10 -25.51 30.89 -22.25
CA ALA A 10 -26.59 30.01 -21.76
C ALA A 10 -26.87 28.78 -22.66
N ALA A 11 -25.99 28.41 -23.59
CA ALA A 11 -26.24 27.29 -24.52
C ALA A 11 -25.04 26.33 -24.70
N VAL A 12 -24.21 26.16 -23.68
CA VAL A 12 -23.21 25.06 -23.62
C VAL A 12 -23.44 24.26 -22.32
N ALA A 13 -24.71 23.98 -22.04
CA ALA A 13 -25.09 23.04 -21.00
C ALA A 13 -25.52 21.74 -21.68
N SER A 14 -24.88 20.63 -21.27
CA SER A 14 -25.27 19.24 -21.47
C SER A 14 -25.03 18.59 -22.86
N ALA A 15 -23.80 18.20 -23.09
CA ALA A 15 -23.55 16.88 -23.65
C ALA A 15 -22.86 16.05 -22.54
N SER A 16 -23.64 15.51 -21.61
CA SER A 16 -23.16 14.53 -20.64
C SER A 16 -22.85 13.25 -21.40
N LYS A 17 -21.56 13.08 -21.76
CA LYS A 17 -21.07 11.73 -22.08
C LYS A 17 -21.39 10.85 -20.87
N SER A 18 -21.84 9.60 -21.12
CA SER A 18 -22.02 8.58 -20.07
C SER A 18 -20.82 8.58 -19.13
N PRO A 19 -21.01 8.42 -17.82
CA PRO A 19 -19.91 8.40 -16.87
C PRO A 19 -18.91 7.31 -17.25
N LEU A 20 -17.61 7.60 -17.10
CA LEU A 20 -16.54 6.62 -17.34
C LEU A 20 -16.63 5.48 -16.33
N SER A 21 -17.01 5.79 -15.09
CA SER A 21 -17.21 4.83 -14.00
C SER A 21 -18.14 5.44 -12.96
N SER A 22 -18.96 4.61 -12.32
CA SER A 22 -19.73 4.98 -11.14
C SER A 22 -19.72 3.82 -10.15
N TYR A 23 -19.54 4.12 -8.86
CA TYR A 23 -19.55 3.13 -7.79
C TYR A 23 -19.94 3.74 -6.46
N HIS A 24 -20.26 2.87 -5.49
CA HIS A 24 -20.70 3.27 -4.16
C HIS A 24 -19.86 2.59 -3.09
N PHE A 25 -19.66 3.25 -1.97
CA PHE A 25 -19.06 2.68 -0.77
C PHE A 25 -19.63 3.34 0.48
N LEU A 26 -19.34 2.76 1.65
CA LEU A 26 -19.82 3.25 2.94
C LEU A 26 -18.67 3.83 3.76
N VAL A 27 -18.91 4.99 4.36
CA VAL A 27 -18.00 5.61 5.34
C VAL A 27 -18.78 5.81 6.63
N ASN A 28 -18.45 5.07 7.68
CA ASN A 28 -19.16 5.16 8.97
C ASN A 28 -20.71 5.10 8.80
N LYS A 29 -21.20 4.18 7.99
CA LYS A 29 -22.61 4.02 7.60
C LYS A 29 -23.14 5.11 6.63
N ILE A 30 -22.34 6.09 6.22
CA ILE A 30 -22.71 7.13 5.24
C ILE A 30 -22.53 6.56 3.83
N PRO A 31 -23.58 6.46 3.01
CA PRO A 31 -23.47 5.99 1.64
C PRO A 31 -22.89 7.10 0.75
N ILE A 32 -21.76 6.80 0.13
CA ILE A 32 -21.05 7.69 -0.77
C ILE A 32 -21.19 7.17 -2.19
N THR A 33 -21.54 8.06 -3.10
CA THR A 33 -21.57 7.81 -4.55
C THR A 33 -20.39 8.53 -5.19
N VAL A 34 -19.62 7.80 -5.98
CA VAL A 34 -18.54 8.36 -6.80
C VAL A 34 -18.92 8.23 -8.26
N THR A 35 -18.75 9.32 -9.00
CA THR A 35 -18.95 9.35 -10.45
C THR A 35 -17.70 9.94 -11.11
N ILE A 36 -17.07 9.19 -12.01
CA ILE A 36 -15.91 9.66 -12.78
C ILE A 36 -16.38 9.98 -14.19
N HIS A 37 -16.14 11.20 -14.63
CA HIS A 37 -16.53 11.65 -15.96
C HIS A 37 -15.49 12.60 -16.56
N GLN A 38 -15.50 12.70 -17.90
CA GLN A 38 -14.68 13.64 -18.64
C GLN A 38 -15.54 14.81 -19.09
N LYS A 39 -15.27 16.01 -18.57
CA LYS A 39 -15.93 17.22 -19.04
C LYS A 39 -15.35 17.67 -20.40
N ALA A 40 -16.21 18.19 -21.26
CA ALA A 40 -15.76 18.70 -22.55
C ALA A 40 -14.83 19.91 -22.36
N GLY A 41 -13.63 19.84 -22.94
CA GLY A 41 -12.62 20.91 -22.83
C GLY A 41 -11.67 20.77 -21.64
N GLU A 42 -11.87 19.83 -20.73
CA GLU A 42 -10.94 19.54 -19.65
C GLU A 42 -9.97 18.41 -20.05
N PHE A 43 -8.68 18.58 -19.69
CA PHE A 43 -7.65 17.57 -19.98
C PHE A 43 -7.62 16.44 -18.95
N ILE A 44 -8.12 16.70 -17.74
CA ILE A 44 -8.14 15.77 -16.62
C ILE A 44 -9.60 15.43 -16.33
N SER A 45 -9.90 14.14 -16.13
CA SER A 45 -11.23 13.69 -15.74
C SER A 45 -11.57 14.14 -14.31
N THR A 46 -12.86 14.31 -14.05
CA THR A 46 -13.39 14.74 -12.76
C THR A 46 -13.86 13.53 -11.97
N TYR A 47 -13.50 13.48 -10.69
CA TYR A 47 -13.97 12.56 -9.68
C TYR A 47 -14.98 13.30 -8.81
N ASP A 48 -16.27 13.13 -9.08
CA ASP A 48 -17.34 13.73 -8.29
C ASP A 48 -17.74 12.77 -7.16
N ILE A 49 -17.65 13.28 -5.94
CA ILE A 49 -18.13 12.59 -4.74
C ILE A 49 -19.45 13.24 -4.29
N ASP A 50 -20.46 12.42 -4.06
CA ASP A 50 -21.76 12.87 -3.59
C ASP A 50 -22.27 12.00 -2.44
N ILE A 51 -22.93 12.66 -1.50
CA ILE A 51 -23.66 12.03 -0.40
C ILE A 51 -25.14 12.06 -0.76
N SER A 52 -25.58 11.06 -1.48
CA SER A 52 -26.90 11.01 -2.12
C SER A 52 -28.08 11.15 -1.16
N THR A 53 -27.85 10.98 0.15
CA THR A 53 -28.88 11.05 1.19
C THR A 53 -29.08 12.44 1.78
N ILE A 54 -28.24 13.42 1.44
CA ILE A 54 -28.31 14.79 1.97
C ILE A 54 -28.70 15.76 0.86
N SER A 55 -29.89 16.35 0.95
CA SER A 55 -30.32 17.39 0.03
C SER A 55 -29.54 18.69 0.22
N GLU A 56 -29.49 19.56 -0.80
CA GLU A 56 -28.84 20.87 -0.70
C GLU A 56 -29.42 21.72 0.44
N HIS A 57 -30.74 21.67 0.65
CA HIS A 57 -31.39 22.36 1.78
C HIS A 57 -30.91 21.82 3.12
N THR A 58 -30.78 20.50 3.24
CA THR A 58 -30.25 19.85 4.46
C THR A 58 -28.80 20.28 4.71
N LYS A 59 -27.97 20.39 3.68
CA LYS A 59 -26.58 20.84 3.80
C LYS A 59 -26.50 22.24 4.42
N VAL A 60 -27.37 23.18 3.99
CA VAL A 60 -27.41 24.54 4.55
C VAL A 60 -27.76 24.52 6.04
N VAL A 61 -28.74 23.71 6.45
CA VAL A 61 -29.11 23.57 7.86
C VAL A 61 -27.98 22.95 8.68
N LEU A 62 -27.31 21.94 8.14
CA LEU A 62 -26.15 21.31 8.81
C LEU A 62 -24.98 22.26 8.99
N GLU A 63 -24.70 23.17 8.05
CA GLU A 63 -23.70 24.24 8.23
C GLU A 63 -24.09 25.22 9.35
N LYS A 64 -25.39 25.54 9.47
CA LYS A 64 -25.88 26.37 10.57
C LYS A 64 -25.70 25.65 11.92
N ILE A 65 -26.05 24.35 12.01
CA ILE A 65 -25.81 23.55 13.21
C ILE A 65 -24.32 23.54 13.57
N ARG A 66 -23.44 23.37 12.59
CA ARG A 66 -21.98 23.43 12.81
C ARG A 66 -21.53 24.78 13.36
N GLY A 67 -22.09 25.87 12.85
CA GLY A 67 -21.81 27.23 13.35
C GLY A 67 -22.26 27.45 14.80
N GLU A 68 -23.40 26.88 15.23
CA GLU A 68 -23.87 26.89 16.61
C GLU A 68 -23.03 25.97 17.51
N LEU A 69 -22.68 24.79 17.04
CA LEU A 69 -21.84 23.82 17.76
C LEU A 69 -20.51 24.45 18.21
N VAL A 70 -19.84 25.20 17.33
CA VAL A 70 -18.59 25.90 17.65
C VAL A 70 -18.77 26.91 18.80
N LYS A 71 -19.96 27.51 18.91
CA LYS A 71 -20.28 28.48 19.98
C LYS A 71 -20.66 27.82 21.31
N GLU A 72 -21.38 26.69 21.23
CA GLU A 72 -21.90 25.99 22.42
C GLU A 72 -20.85 25.09 23.06
N VAL A 73 -20.01 24.42 22.24
CA VAL A 73 -18.95 23.59 22.75
C VAL A 73 -17.73 24.45 23.08
N ASN A 74 -17.78 25.06 24.25
CA ASN A 74 -16.67 25.84 24.82
C ASN A 74 -15.57 24.89 25.31
N LEU A 75 -14.95 24.13 24.37
CA LEU A 75 -13.80 23.29 24.69
C LEU A 75 -12.56 24.17 24.71
N GLY A 76 -11.88 24.18 25.86
CA GLY A 76 -10.54 24.76 25.90
C GLY A 76 -9.66 24.05 24.85
N ILE A 77 -8.81 24.80 24.17
CA ILE A 77 -7.85 24.27 23.15
C ILE A 77 -7.07 23.05 23.68
N ILE A 78 -6.88 22.98 24.99
CA ILE A 78 -6.18 21.91 25.71
C ILE A 78 -6.96 20.58 25.70
N ASP A 79 -8.29 20.61 25.76
CA ASP A 79 -9.11 19.38 25.81
C ASP A 79 -9.18 18.65 24.44
N ILE A 80 -9.07 19.39 23.35
CA ILE A 80 -9.03 18.83 21.98
C ILE A 80 -7.68 18.18 21.67
N VAL A 81 -6.64 18.54 22.41
CA VAL A 81 -5.24 18.13 22.16
C VAL A 81 -4.85 16.87 22.91
N ASP A 82 -5.55 16.53 24.01
CA ASP A 82 -5.20 15.36 24.83
C ASP A 82 -5.79 14.09 24.23
N ILE A 83 -4.92 13.26 23.65
CA ILE A 83 -5.27 11.95 23.05
C ILE A 83 -6.02 11.05 24.06
N LYS A 84 -5.73 11.19 25.36
CA LYS A 84 -6.39 10.40 26.43
C LYS A 84 -7.84 10.83 26.69
N LYS A 85 -8.22 12.04 26.26
CA LYS A 85 -9.57 12.59 26.44
C LYS A 85 -10.42 12.52 25.16
N LYS A 86 -9.90 11.91 24.08
CA LYS A 86 -10.57 11.86 22.78
C LYS A 86 -12.01 11.34 22.88
N ASP A 87 -12.19 10.23 23.59
CA ASP A 87 -13.50 9.59 23.71
C ASP A 87 -14.50 10.47 24.50
N GLN A 88 -14.02 11.19 25.51
CA GLN A 88 -14.85 12.14 26.30
C GLN A 88 -15.25 13.37 25.47
N VAL A 89 -14.31 13.88 24.67
CA VAL A 89 -14.58 15.02 23.76
C VAL A 89 -15.59 14.59 22.69
N GLU A 90 -15.41 13.44 22.08
CA GLU A 90 -16.32 12.92 21.07
C GLU A 90 -17.73 12.65 21.64
N SER A 91 -17.84 12.11 22.86
CA SER A 91 -19.12 11.91 23.55
C SER A 91 -19.84 13.23 23.77
N LYS A 92 -19.14 14.25 24.30
CA LYS A 92 -19.72 15.59 24.51
C LYS A 92 -20.16 16.27 23.21
N PHE A 93 -19.35 16.12 22.15
CA PHE A 93 -19.74 16.60 20.81
C PHE A 93 -20.99 15.89 20.31
N ARG A 94 -21.06 14.57 20.46
CA ARG A 94 -22.20 13.76 20.06
C ARG A 94 -23.48 14.20 20.76
N GLU A 95 -23.43 14.40 22.09
CA GLU A 95 -24.58 14.86 22.87
C GLU A 95 -25.05 16.25 22.42
N THR A 96 -24.14 17.20 22.22
CA THR A 96 -24.48 18.55 21.76
C THR A 96 -25.04 18.55 20.33
N ILE A 97 -24.45 17.75 19.44
CA ILE A 97 -24.92 17.62 18.05
C ILE A 97 -26.31 16.98 18.03
N ASP A 98 -26.54 15.96 18.85
CA ASP A 98 -27.86 15.30 18.96
C ASP A 98 -28.95 16.28 19.34
N LEU A 99 -28.72 17.11 20.36
CA LEU A 99 -29.64 18.18 20.75
C LEU A 99 -29.90 19.19 19.62
N LEU A 100 -28.84 19.58 18.90
CA LEU A 100 -28.98 20.52 17.78
C LEU A 100 -29.70 19.89 16.59
N VAL A 101 -29.43 18.62 16.27
CA VAL A 101 -30.12 17.91 15.18
C VAL A 101 -31.61 17.83 15.48
N HIS A 102 -32.04 17.42 16.67
CA HIS A 102 -33.46 17.37 17.02
C HIS A 102 -34.12 18.76 17.12
N LYS A 103 -33.36 19.80 17.48
CA LYS A 103 -33.85 21.20 17.44
C LYS A 103 -34.19 21.68 16.03
N TYR A 104 -33.35 21.33 15.03
CA TYR A 104 -33.51 21.78 13.65
C TYR A 104 -34.31 20.81 12.77
N PHE A 105 -34.38 19.53 13.15
CA PHE A 105 -35.10 18.46 12.47
C PHE A 105 -35.99 17.69 13.49
N PRO A 106 -37.06 18.32 14.02
CA PRO A 106 -37.84 17.72 15.10
C PRO A 106 -38.58 16.43 14.73
N GLU A 107 -38.83 16.17 13.46
CA GLU A 107 -39.51 14.97 12.96
C GLU A 107 -38.54 13.93 12.36
N VAL A 108 -37.23 14.06 12.61
CA VAL A 108 -36.26 13.12 12.06
C VAL A 108 -36.35 11.76 12.76
N ASP A 109 -36.31 10.69 11.99
CA ASP A 109 -36.24 9.34 12.56
C ASP A 109 -34.83 9.05 13.14
N ASP A 110 -34.75 8.13 14.11
CA ASP A 110 -33.49 7.81 14.84
C ASP A 110 -32.34 7.42 13.91
N LYS A 111 -32.61 6.72 12.79
CA LYS A 111 -31.59 6.29 11.83
C LYS A 111 -31.00 7.47 11.07
N THR A 112 -31.87 8.36 10.62
CA THR A 112 -31.47 9.59 9.93
C THR A 112 -30.78 10.55 10.89
N ALA A 113 -31.26 10.65 12.14
CA ALA A 113 -30.58 11.42 13.18
C ALA A 113 -29.15 10.93 13.44
N ASP A 114 -28.95 9.61 13.68
CA ASP A 114 -27.63 9.02 13.89
C ASP A 114 -26.70 9.24 12.67
N PHE A 115 -27.25 9.17 11.47
CA PHE A 115 -26.53 9.50 10.23
C PHE A 115 -26.07 10.96 10.21
N LEU A 116 -26.95 11.93 10.47
CA LEU A 116 -26.62 13.37 10.48
C LEU A 116 -25.63 13.72 11.59
N ILE A 117 -25.79 13.13 12.77
CA ILE A 117 -24.86 13.27 13.90
C ILE A 117 -23.47 12.77 13.49
N THR A 118 -23.39 11.56 12.93
CA THR A 118 -22.12 10.97 12.48
C THR A 118 -21.43 11.84 11.43
N TYR A 119 -22.20 12.35 10.47
CA TYR A 119 -21.69 13.25 9.44
C TYR A 119 -21.14 14.56 10.04
N LEU A 120 -21.86 15.19 10.98
CA LEU A 120 -21.44 16.42 11.63
C LEU A 120 -20.19 16.22 12.50
N ILE A 121 -20.09 15.10 13.22
CA ILE A 121 -18.89 14.74 14.01
C ILE A 121 -17.68 14.64 13.06
N GLN A 122 -17.81 13.88 11.98
CA GLN A 122 -16.74 13.69 11.01
C GLN A 122 -16.29 15.01 10.38
N LYS A 123 -17.25 15.87 10.05
CA LYS A 123 -16.98 17.19 9.47
C LYS A 123 -16.38 18.19 10.45
N SER A 124 -16.68 18.07 11.75
CA SER A 124 -16.25 19.04 12.79
C SER A 124 -14.95 18.66 13.49
N LEU A 125 -14.73 17.37 13.75
CA LEU A 125 -13.56 16.86 14.47
C LEU A 125 -12.50 16.21 13.56
N GLY A 126 -12.87 15.95 12.31
CA GLY A 126 -12.00 15.29 11.33
C GLY A 126 -11.41 16.25 10.29
N LEU A 127 -10.91 15.64 9.21
CA LEU A 127 -10.43 16.37 8.03
C LEU A 127 -11.56 16.71 7.05
N GLY A 128 -12.81 16.76 7.52
CA GLY A 128 -13.98 17.08 6.71
C GLY A 128 -14.15 16.11 5.53
N ASN A 129 -14.36 16.69 4.34
CA ASN A 129 -14.57 15.89 3.12
C ASN A 129 -13.33 15.08 2.69
N ILE A 130 -12.13 15.42 3.20
CA ILE A 130 -10.91 14.66 2.92
C ILE A 130 -11.00 13.24 3.51
N GLU A 131 -11.69 13.06 4.64
CA GLU A 131 -11.88 11.73 5.24
C GLU A 131 -12.71 10.80 4.35
N LEU A 132 -13.64 11.35 3.57
CA LEU A 132 -14.41 10.57 2.59
C LEU A 132 -13.49 10.01 1.50
N LEU A 133 -12.52 10.83 1.03
CA LEU A 133 -11.51 10.41 0.07
C LEU A 133 -10.55 9.36 0.68
N LEU A 134 -10.20 9.53 1.96
CA LEU A 134 -9.36 8.57 2.67
C LEU A 134 -10.01 7.19 2.81
N ALA A 135 -11.32 7.14 2.87
CA ALA A 135 -12.07 5.88 2.97
C ALA A 135 -12.20 5.12 1.63
N ASP A 136 -12.09 5.80 0.49
CA ASP A 136 -12.18 5.14 -0.82
C ASP A 136 -10.94 4.28 -1.11
N THR A 137 -11.09 2.97 -1.14
CA THR A 137 -10.00 2.00 -1.39
C THR A 137 -9.43 2.03 -2.80
N LYS A 138 -10.11 2.68 -3.75
CA LYS A 138 -9.63 2.84 -5.13
C LYS A 138 -8.66 4.01 -5.31
N LEU A 139 -8.54 4.88 -4.32
CA LEU A 139 -7.59 5.98 -4.32
C LEU A 139 -6.26 5.56 -3.69
N GLU A 140 -5.15 5.95 -4.32
CA GLU A 140 -3.78 5.73 -3.84
C GLU A 140 -3.18 6.99 -3.20
N GLU A 141 -3.58 8.18 -3.69
CA GLU A 141 -3.03 9.46 -3.22
C GLU A 141 -4.10 10.56 -3.26
N ILE A 142 -4.02 11.48 -2.32
CA ILE A 142 -4.85 12.69 -2.22
C ILE A 142 -3.89 13.87 -2.12
N ALA A 143 -4.03 14.86 -3.00
CA ALA A 143 -3.16 16.02 -3.03
C ALA A 143 -3.97 17.32 -2.95
N ILE A 144 -3.67 18.14 -1.94
CA ILE A 144 -4.13 19.50 -1.77
C ILE A 144 -2.96 20.39 -2.16
N ASN A 145 -3.09 21.18 -3.22
CA ASN A 145 -2.02 22.04 -3.72
C ASN A 145 -2.18 23.48 -3.24
N SER A 146 -3.41 23.93 -3.05
CA SER A 146 -3.79 25.22 -2.46
C SER A 146 -5.28 25.19 -2.15
N ALA A 147 -5.79 26.19 -1.45
CA ALA A 147 -7.24 26.35 -1.24
C ALA A 147 -7.98 26.82 -2.51
N ASP A 148 -7.29 27.48 -3.43
CA ASP A 148 -7.87 28.00 -4.67
C ASP A 148 -8.07 26.93 -5.75
N GLU A 149 -7.48 25.75 -5.57
CA GLU A 149 -7.58 24.62 -6.50
C GLU A 149 -8.43 23.49 -5.92
N PRO A 150 -9.12 22.70 -6.77
CA PRO A 150 -9.80 21.49 -6.29
C PRO A 150 -8.79 20.51 -5.72
N VAL A 151 -9.21 19.70 -4.77
CA VAL A 151 -8.40 18.57 -4.29
C VAL A 151 -8.19 17.59 -5.43
N TYR A 152 -6.96 17.12 -5.61
CA TYR A 152 -6.61 16.11 -6.60
C TYR A 152 -6.57 14.73 -5.93
N VAL A 153 -6.92 13.70 -6.70
CA VAL A 153 -6.81 12.30 -6.27
C VAL A 153 -6.14 11.46 -7.35
N TYR A 154 -5.32 10.51 -6.91
CA TYR A 154 -4.76 9.50 -7.81
C TYR A 154 -5.57 8.22 -7.70
N HIS A 155 -6.36 7.93 -8.73
CA HIS A 155 -7.17 6.73 -8.83
C HIS A 155 -6.37 5.59 -9.49
N ARG A 156 -6.53 4.35 -9.00
CA ARG A 156 -5.75 3.18 -9.47
C ARG A 156 -5.88 2.90 -10.97
N GLU A 157 -7.06 3.16 -11.53
CA GLU A 157 -7.38 2.87 -12.94
C GLU A 157 -7.25 4.11 -13.84
N PHE A 158 -7.63 5.29 -13.32
CA PHE A 158 -7.76 6.52 -14.12
C PHE A 158 -6.61 7.51 -13.93
N GLY A 159 -5.68 7.24 -12.98
CA GLY A 159 -4.58 8.16 -12.65
C GLY A 159 -5.05 9.43 -11.93
N TRP A 160 -4.41 10.57 -12.19
CA TRP A 160 -4.76 11.84 -11.57
C TRP A 160 -6.11 12.37 -12.05
N LEU A 161 -6.98 12.72 -11.09
CA LEU A 161 -8.33 13.26 -11.30
C LEU A 161 -8.51 14.53 -10.45
N HIS A 162 -9.32 15.46 -10.94
CA HIS A 162 -9.87 16.55 -10.11
C HIS A 162 -11.03 16.04 -9.29
N THR A 163 -11.20 16.53 -8.06
CA THR A 163 -12.43 16.30 -7.31
C THR A 163 -13.36 17.52 -7.38
N ASN A 164 -14.58 17.36 -6.87
CA ASN A 164 -15.50 18.47 -6.61
C ASN A 164 -15.32 19.05 -5.19
N ILE A 165 -14.23 18.71 -4.49
CA ILE A 165 -13.92 19.20 -3.15
C ILE A 165 -12.95 20.38 -3.23
N PHE A 166 -13.32 21.49 -2.61
CA PHE A 166 -12.48 22.66 -2.40
C PHE A 166 -12.31 22.91 -0.91
N LEU A 167 -11.19 23.49 -0.52
CA LEU A 167 -11.01 24.03 0.81
C LEU A 167 -11.49 25.48 0.87
N GLU A 168 -11.95 25.91 2.04
CA GLU A 168 -12.52 27.25 2.22
C GLU A 168 -11.46 28.36 2.07
N ASN A 169 -10.25 28.10 2.60
CA ASN A 169 -9.13 29.04 2.59
C ASN A 169 -7.83 28.36 3.01
N GLU A 170 -6.70 29.07 2.91
CA GLU A 170 -5.37 28.60 3.30
C GLU A 170 -5.25 28.31 4.81
N ASP A 171 -6.02 28.97 5.65
CA ASP A 171 -6.04 28.70 7.10
C ASP A 171 -6.62 27.32 7.40
N GLN A 172 -7.61 26.87 6.63
CA GLN A 172 -8.16 25.52 6.76
C GLN A 172 -7.10 24.46 6.37
N THR A 173 -6.34 24.69 5.29
CA THR A 173 -5.24 23.79 4.90
C THR A 173 -4.18 23.72 5.99
N ARG A 174 -3.78 24.87 6.53
CA ARG A 174 -2.83 24.95 7.66
C ARG A 174 -3.38 24.27 8.91
N HIS A 175 -4.66 24.43 9.20
CA HIS A 175 -5.32 23.77 10.32
C HIS A 175 -5.28 22.23 10.17
N TYR A 176 -5.60 21.69 8.98
CA TYR A 176 -5.51 20.27 8.70
C TYR A 176 -4.08 19.74 8.85
N ALA A 177 -3.08 20.43 8.29
CA ALA A 177 -1.68 20.07 8.46
C ALA A 177 -1.28 20.04 9.95
N SER A 178 -1.69 21.04 10.73
CA SER A 178 -1.42 21.11 12.18
C SER A 178 -2.12 20.00 12.95
N MET A 179 -3.36 19.68 12.59
CA MET A 179 -4.13 18.60 13.23
C MET A 179 -3.51 17.23 12.96
N ILE A 180 -3.08 16.98 11.72
CA ILE A 180 -2.33 15.77 11.36
C ILE A 180 -1.03 15.69 12.14
N GLY A 181 -0.26 16.79 12.17
CA GLY A 181 1.00 16.86 12.91
C GLY A 181 0.84 16.49 14.38
N ARG A 182 -0.17 17.04 15.06
CA ARG A 182 -0.45 16.71 16.46
C ARG A 182 -0.77 15.23 16.68
N ARG A 183 -1.55 14.61 15.79
CA ARG A 183 -1.87 13.16 15.87
C ARG A 183 -0.63 12.27 15.85
N VAL A 184 0.45 12.72 15.21
CA VAL A 184 1.72 11.98 15.09
C VAL A 184 2.85 12.53 15.96
N GLY A 185 2.52 13.45 16.91
CA GLY A 185 3.49 14.05 17.81
C GLY A 185 4.48 15.00 17.13
N ARG A 186 4.11 15.59 15.98
CA ARG A 186 4.91 16.58 15.23
C ARG A 186 4.22 17.93 15.21
N GLN A 187 5.03 18.98 15.09
CA GLN A 187 4.55 20.34 14.90
C GLN A 187 4.93 20.82 13.51
N ILE A 188 3.99 21.48 12.85
CA ILE A 188 4.23 22.23 11.62
C ILE A 188 3.90 23.70 11.88
N THR A 189 4.84 24.58 11.61
CA THR A 189 4.75 26.02 11.90
C THR A 189 5.45 26.80 10.79
N LEU A 190 5.36 28.13 10.81
CA LEU A 190 6.11 28.99 9.87
C LEU A 190 7.63 28.83 10.01
N LEU A 191 8.14 28.46 11.19
CA LEU A 191 9.56 28.23 11.42
C LEU A 191 9.99 26.81 10.98
N THR A 192 9.07 25.85 11.05
CA THR A 192 9.25 24.47 10.60
C THR A 192 8.15 24.12 9.60
N PRO A 193 8.22 24.68 8.37
CA PRO A 193 7.11 24.64 7.41
C PRO A 193 6.98 23.30 6.67
N LEU A 194 7.86 22.34 6.92
CA LEU A 194 7.86 21.04 6.28
C LEU A 194 7.50 19.95 7.30
N MET A 195 6.59 19.07 6.92
CA MET A 195 6.21 17.90 7.71
C MET A 195 6.20 16.66 6.83
N ASP A 196 6.90 15.62 7.26
CA ASP A 196 6.77 14.27 6.74
C ASP A 196 6.40 13.36 7.91
N ALA A 197 5.29 12.65 7.82
CA ALA A 197 4.70 11.93 8.93
C ALA A 197 3.94 10.68 8.47
N HIS A 198 3.70 9.77 9.42
CA HIS A 198 2.90 8.56 9.21
C HIS A 198 1.74 8.55 10.19
N LEU A 199 0.54 8.36 9.66
CA LEU A 199 -0.67 8.19 10.47
C LEU A 199 -0.69 6.80 11.12
N ALA A 200 -1.48 6.64 12.16
CA ALA A 200 -1.69 5.32 12.79
C ALA A 200 -2.29 4.28 11.82
N SER A 201 -3.01 4.74 10.79
CA SER A 201 -3.51 3.91 9.68
C SER A 201 -2.39 3.36 8.76
N GLY A 202 -1.18 3.89 8.86
CA GLY A 202 -0.06 3.59 7.96
C GLY A 202 0.06 4.56 6.78
N ASP A 203 -0.90 5.46 6.58
CA ASP A 203 -0.87 6.46 5.51
C ASP A 203 0.29 7.44 5.73
N ARG A 204 0.99 7.79 4.65
CA ARG A 204 2.06 8.79 4.69
C ARG A 204 1.50 10.17 4.35
N VAL A 205 1.90 11.15 5.12
CA VAL A 205 1.50 12.54 4.93
C VAL A 205 2.72 13.42 4.78
N ASN A 206 2.75 14.19 3.70
CA ASN A 206 3.69 15.29 3.53
C ASN A 206 2.90 16.61 3.53
N ALA A 207 3.36 17.62 4.25
CA ALA A 207 2.79 18.95 4.21
C ALA A 207 3.88 20.02 4.10
N THR A 208 3.59 21.08 3.33
CA THR A 208 4.47 22.22 3.16
C THR A 208 3.67 23.52 3.30
N LEU A 209 4.07 24.38 4.20
CA LEU A 209 3.40 25.67 4.42
C LEU A 209 4.01 26.80 3.58
N MET A 210 3.20 27.82 3.34
CA MET A 210 3.69 29.10 2.84
C MET A 210 4.70 29.72 3.84
N PRO A 211 5.73 30.46 3.35
CA PRO A 211 5.98 30.84 1.97
C PRO A 211 6.79 29.82 1.15
N ILE A 212 7.13 28.66 1.72
CA ILE A 212 7.93 27.65 1.00
C ILE A 212 7.14 27.10 -0.19
N SER A 213 5.87 26.78 0.00
CA SER A 213 4.94 26.53 -1.10
C SER A 213 4.33 27.85 -1.57
N MET A 214 4.71 28.31 -2.77
CA MET A 214 4.43 29.67 -3.25
C MET A 214 2.97 29.91 -3.67
N ARG A 215 2.22 28.86 -3.97
CA ARG A 215 0.82 28.95 -4.44
C ARG A 215 -0.22 28.78 -3.34
N GLY A 216 0.18 28.25 -2.20
CA GLY A 216 -0.69 27.91 -1.08
C GLY A 216 -0.06 26.85 -0.21
N ASN A 217 -0.69 26.50 0.90
CA ASN A 217 -0.25 25.40 1.74
C ASN A 217 -0.59 24.06 1.06
N THR A 218 0.34 23.11 1.07
CA THR A 218 0.14 21.81 0.43
C THR A 218 0.03 20.69 1.44
N ILE A 219 -0.81 19.70 1.15
CA ILE A 219 -0.87 18.45 1.89
C ILE A 219 -0.99 17.32 0.87
N THR A 220 -0.09 16.36 0.93
CA THR A 220 -0.13 15.13 0.13
C THR A 220 -0.30 13.94 1.07
N LEU A 221 -1.36 13.18 0.88
CA LEU A 221 -1.69 11.97 1.65
C LEU A 221 -1.54 10.77 0.73
N ARG A 222 -0.51 9.96 0.95
CA ARG A 222 -0.33 8.68 0.24
C ARG A 222 -0.91 7.57 1.09
N LYS A 223 -1.97 6.96 0.57
CA LYS A 223 -2.73 5.95 1.29
C LYS A 223 -1.95 4.64 1.41
N PHE A 224 -2.02 4.06 2.58
CA PHE A 224 -1.58 2.71 2.81
C PHE A 224 -2.59 1.73 2.18
N ALA A 225 -2.11 0.76 1.41
CA ALA A 225 -3.00 -0.18 0.75
C ALA A 225 -3.78 -0.99 1.78
N SER A 226 -5.11 -0.89 1.78
CA SER A 226 -5.97 -1.64 2.70
C SER A 226 -5.93 -3.15 2.44
N LYS A 227 -5.69 -3.56 1.20
CA LYS A 227 -5.56 -4.95 0.78
C LYS A 227 -4.22 -5.13 0.04
N PRO A 228 -3.28 -5.92 0.59
CA PRO A 228 -2.03 -6.22 -0.09
C PRO A 228 -2.28 -7.09 -1.33
N TRP A 229 -1.42 -6.94 -2.33
CA TRP A 229 -1.42 -7.80 -3.50
C TRP A 229 -1.05 -9.23 -3.13
N THR A 230 -1.77 -10.19 -3.71
CA THR A 230 -1.47 -11.62 -3.57
C THR A 230 -0.75 -12.17 -4.80
N ILE A 231 -0.18 -13.37 -4.70
CA ILE A 231 0.43 -14.05 -5.85
C ILE A 231 -0.62 -14.40 -6.91
N THR A 232 -1.84 -14.71 -6.51
CA THR A 232 -2.95 -14.97 -7.44
C THR A 232 -3.32 -13.73 -8.23
N ASP A 233 -3.34 -12.54 -7.59
CA ASP A 233 -3.56 -11.27 -8.28
C ASP A 233 -2.45 -10.98 -9.29
N PHE A 234 -1.18 -11.22 -8.91
CA PHE A 234 -0.04 -11.01 -9.81
C PHE A 234 -0.09 -11.93 -11.04
N ILE A 235 -0.55 -13.17 -10.87
CA ILE A 235 -0.73 -14.10 -12.00
C ILE A 235 -1.95 -13.69 -12.84
N LYS A 236 -3.09 -13.36 -12.23
CA LYS A 236 -4.31 -12.88 -12.94
C LYS A 236 -4.03 -11.64 -13.78
N THR A 237 -3.31 -10.66 -13.23
CA THR A 237 -2.91 -9.43 -13.95
C THR A 237 -1.75 -9.62 -14.91
N LYS A 238 -1.22 -10.85 -15.04
CA LYS A 238 -0.05 -11.18 -15.85
C LYS A 238 1.23 -10.45 -15.42
N THR A 239 1.28 -9.93 -14.19
CA THR A 239 2.49 -9.32 -13.63
C THR A 239 3.63 -10.33 -13.55
N ILE A 240 3.30 -11.58 -13.24
CA ILE A 240 4.22 -12.72 -13.25
C ILE A 240 3.52 -13.95 -13.87
N ASN A 241 4.27 -14.88 -14.45
CA ASN A 241 3.71 -16.15 -14.88
C ASN A 241 3.83 -17.22 -13.78
N PRO A 242 2.99 -18.27 -13.80
CA PRO A 242 3.04 -19.34 -12.78
C PRO A 242 4.39 -20.04 -12.66
N GLN A 243 5.14 -20.16 -13.76
CA GLN A 243 6.45 -20.80 -13.78
C GLN A 243 7.50 -19.98 -13.01
N ALA A 244 7.55 -18.64 -13.23
CA ALA A 244 8.43 -17.75 -12.49
C ALA A 244 8.04 -17.69 -11.00
N ALA A 245 6.74 -17.65 -10.71
CA ALA A 245 6.24 -17.68 -9.34
C ALA A 245 6.61 -18.98 -8.60
N ALA A 246 6.55 -20.13 -9.27
CA ALA A 246 6.97 -21.41 -8.72
C ALA A 246 8.47 -21.47 -8.41
N LEU A 247 9.32 -20.90 -9.28
CA LEU A 247 10.76 -20.78 -9.05
C LEU A 247 11.06 -19.90 -7.83
N ILE A 248 10.39 -18.75 -7.73
CA ILE A 248 10.52 -17.84 -6.59
C ILE A 248 10.07 -18.54 -5.30
N TRP A 249 8.92 -19.20 -5.32
CA TRP A 249 8.42 -19.97 -4.17
C TRP A 249 9.43 -21.03 -3.72
N GLN A 250 10.02 -21.77 -4.66
CA GLN A 250 11.05 -22.75 -4.35
C GLN A 250 12.26 -22.10 -3.66
N GLY A 251 12.78 -20.98 -4.20
CA GLY A 251 13.86 -20.24 -3.58
C GLY A 251 13.51 -19.74 -2.17
N VAL A 252 12.33 -19.19 -1.99
CA VAL A 252 11.84 -18.69 -0.68
C VAL A 252 11.70 -19.81 0.33
N GLN A 253 11.16 -20.95 -0.07
CA GLN A 253 10.97 -22.11 0.82
C GLN A 253 12.30 -22.62 1.38
N TYR A 254 13.36 -22.56 0.60
CA TYR A 254 14.70 -22.99 0.99
C TYR A 254 15.60 -21.84 1.44
N GLU A 255 14.99 -20.74 1.92
CA GLU A 255 15.66 -19.61 2.58
C GLU A 255 16.68 -18.85 1.71
N LEU A 256 16.57 -18.93 0.38
CA LEU A 256 17.46 -18.21 -0.52
C LEU A 256 17.26 -16.69 -0.39
N SER A 257 18.34 -15.97 -0.07
CA SER A 257 18.32 -14.52 0.02
C SER A 257 18.00 -13.88 -1.34
N THR A 258 17.04 -12.95 -1.35
CA THR A 258 16.46 -12.43 -2.60
C THR A 258 16.44 -10.90 -2.61
N LEU A 259 16.95 -10.30 -3.68
CA LEU A 259 16.78 -8.87 -3.95
C LEU A 259 15.66 -8.63 -4.95
N ILE A 260 14.84 -7.63 -4.67
CA ILE A 260 13.80 -7.16 -5.59
C ILE A 260 14.21 -5.79 -6.13
N SER A 261 14.45 -5.74 -7.42
CA SER A 261 14.91 -4.56 -8.12
C SER A 261 13.81 -3.94 -8.99
N GLY A 262 13.95 -2.68 -9.32
CA GLY A 262 13.02 -1.96 -10.20
C GLY A 262 13.09 -0.46 -10.02
N GLY A 263 12.66 0.29 -11.01
CA GLY A 263 12.53 1.75 -10.96
C GLY A 263 11.43 2.23 -10.00
N THR A 264 11.17 3.53 -10.00
CA THR A 264 10.10 4.12 -9.19
C THR A 264 8.72 3.64 -9.65
N ALA A 265 7.86 3.29 -8.69
CA ALA A 265 6.48 2.83 -8.90
C ALA A 265 6.35 1.57 -9.78
N THR A 266 7.40 0.73 -9.90
CA THR A 266 7.35 -0.55 -10.61
C THR A 266 6.66 -1.65 -9.82
N GLY A 267 6.43 -1.47 -8.52
CA GLY A 267 5.82 -2.45 -7.63
C GLY A 267 6.82 -3.33 -6.88
N LYS A 268 8.02 -2.81 -6.55
CA LYS A 268 9.03 -3.53 -5.74
C LYS A 268 8.46 -4.00 -4.40
N THR A 269 7.89 -3.09 -3.63
CA THR A 269 7.30 -3.41 -2.31
C THR A 269 6.11 -4.34 -2.43
N SER A 270 5.28 -4.18 -3.50
CA SER A 270 4.18 -5.12 -3.77
C SER A 270 4.72 -6.53 -4.06
N MET A 271 5.81 -6.66 -4.83
CA MET A 271 6.47 -7.95 -5.08
C MET A 271 7.08 -8.52 -3.80
N LEU A 272 7.66 -7.69 -2.94
CA LEU A 272 8.20 -8.10 -1.65
C LEU A 272 7.09 -8.66 -0.74
N ASN A 273 5.93 -8.00 -0.68
CA ASN A 273 4.74 -8.51 0.00
C ASN A 273 4.30 -9.87 -0.55
N VAL A 274 4.23 -10.01 -1.88
CA VAL A 274 3.84 -11.26 -2.55
C VAL A 274 4.83 -12.38 -2.23
N VAL A 275 6.13 -12.11 -2.27
CA VAL A 275 7.20 -13.08 -1.94
C VAL A 275 7.11 -13.51 -0.48
N ALA A 276 6.83 -12.58 0.43
CA ALA A 276 6.73 -12.86 1.85
C ALA A 276 5.53 -13.75 2.23
N ASN A 277 4.50 -13.84 1.37
CA ASN A 277 3.41 -14.81 1.56
C ASN A 277 3.86 -16.28 1.40
N PHE A 278 5.02 -16.52 0.82
CA PHE A 278 5.60 -17.88 0.73
C PHE A 278 6.42 -18.26 1.96
N PHE A 279 6.55 -17.39 2.96
CA PHE A 279 7.32 -17.67 4.17
C PHE A 279 6.64 -18.75 5.01
N PRO A 280 7.40 -19.73 5.53
CA PRO A 280 6.87 -20.71 6.46
C PRO A 280 6.37 -20.05 7.77
N PRO A 281 5.21 -20.49 8.29
CA PRO A 281 4.60 -19.85 9.47
C PRO A 281 5.36 -20.08 10.79
N ASN A 282 6.26 -21.06 10.83
CA ASN A 282 7.08 -21.39 12.00
C ASN A 282 8.39 -20.58 12.07
N GLN A 283 8.57 -19.58 11.22
CA GLN A 283 9.75 -18.74 11.18
C GLN A 283 9.47 -17.34 11.71
N ARG A 284 10.47 -16.77 12.40
CA ARG A 284 10.41 -15.39 12.90
C ARG A 284 10.86 -14.42 11.82
N ILE A 285 9.99 -13.48 11.47
CA ILE A 285 10.21 -12.49 10.42
C ILE A 285 10.36 -11.11 11.07
N ILE A 286 11.40 -10.38 10.71
CA ILE A 286 11.57 -8.99 11.10
C ILE A 286 11.59 -8.14 9.84
N SER A 287 10.69 -7.15 9.74
CA SER A 287 10.73 -6.17 8.66
C SER A 287 11.20 -4.81 9.18
N ILE A 288 12.03 -4.14 8.37
CA ILE A 288 12.63 -2.85 8.68
C ILE A 288 12.39 -1.92 7.49
N GLU A 289 11.65 -0.83 7.72
CA GLU A 289 11.21 0.09 6.67
C GLU A 289 11.35 1.55 7.11
N ASP A 290 11.60 2.45 6.17
CA ASP A 290 11.47 3.89 6.43
C ASP A 290 10.00 4.28 6.59
N THR A 291 9.16 3.72 5.75
CA THR A 291 7.71 3.86 5.78
C THR A 291 7.10 2.48 5.73
N ARG A 292 6.16 2.19 6.60
CA ARG A 292 5.50 0.88 6.62
C ARG A 292 4.65 0.70 5.35
N GLU A 293 5.10 -0.19 4.47
CA GLU A 293 4.38 -0.60 3.26
C GLU A 293 4.11 -2.12 3.25
N ILE A 294 4.88 -2.87 4.03
CA ILE A 294 4.75 -4.33 4.13
C ILE A 294 3.57 -4.68 5.03
N GLN A 295 2.78 -5.65 4.57
CA GLN A 295 1.65 -6.23 5.29
C GLN A 295 1.74 -7.74 5.20
N LEU A 296 2.06 -8.39 6.29
CA LEU A 296 2.09 -9.85 6.34
C LEU A 296 0.84 -10.38 7.03
N PRO A 297 0.41 -11.60 6.68
CA PRO A 297 -0.69 -12.27 7.34
C PRO A 297 -0.50 -12.38 8.85
N THR A 298 -1.58 -12.25 9.61
CA THR A 298 -1.57 -12.25 11.10
C THR A 298 -1.11 -13.57 11.71
N PHE A 299 -1.15 -14.68 10.96
CA PHE A 299 -0.68 -15.98 11.42
C PHE A 299 0.86 -16.12 11.37
N LEU A 300 1.58 -15.23 10.69
CA LEU A 300 3.03 -15.22 10.66
C LEU A 300 3.59 -14.56 11.92
N HIS A 301 4.67 -15.14 12.45
CA HIS A 301 5.40 -14.54 13.58
C HIS A 301 6.23 -13.35 13.08
N TRP A 302 5.59 -12.20 12.93
CA TRP A 302 6.14 -11.00 12.30
C TRP A 302 6.30 -9.83 13.27
N VAL A 303 7.46 -9.19 13.22
CA VAL A 303 7.80 -7.98 13.97
C VAL A 303 8.12 -6.84 12.98
N PRO A 304 7.18 -5.93 12.72
CA PRO A 304 7.45 -4.76 11.89
C PRO A 304 8.19 -3.68 12.69
N MET A 305 9.24 -3.11 12.12
CA MET A 305 9.98 -1.98 12.68
C MET A 305 10.09 -0.88 11.64
N THR A 306 9.97 0.37 12.08
CA THR A 306 10.11 1.56 11.22
C THR A 306 11.14 2.51 11.80
N THR A 307 11.87 3.20 10.90
CA THR A 307 12.81 4.25 11.28
C THR A 307 12.07 5.42 11.94
N ARG A 308 12.78 6.20 12.70
CA ARG A 308 12.27 7.43 13.29
C ARG A 308 13.22 8.58 12.96
N LEU A 309 12.70 9.60 12.29
CA LEU A 309 13.44 10.82 12.04
C LEU A 309 13.71 11.57 13.35
N PRO A 310 14.85 12.31 13.45
CA PRO A 310 15.13 13.12 14.61
C PRO A 310 14.06 14.18 14.85
N ASN A 311 13.92 14.62 16.10
CA ASN A 311 13.07 15.76 16.44
C ASN A 311 13.75 17.07 15.94
N PRO A 312 13.09 18.24 16.05
CA PRO A 312 13.68 19.53 15.65
C PRO A 312 14.99 19.87 16.34
N GLU A 313 15.27 19.27 17.50
CA GLU A 313 16.52 19.43 18.26
C GLU A 313 17.60 18.43 17.82
N GLY A 314 17.35 17.61 16.80
CA GLY A 314 18.27 16.59 16.30
C GLY A 314 18.39 15.32 17.16
N LYS A 315 17.46 15.12 18.13
CA LYS A 315 17.49 13.99 19.06
C LYS A 315 16.44 12.92 18.70
N GLY A 316 16.71 11.70 19.16
CA GLY A 316 15.75 10.59 19.09
C GLY A 316 15.64 9.95 17.71
N GLU A 317 16.59 10.16 16.81
CA GLU A 317 16.71 9.41 15.55
C GLU A 317 16.86 7.91 15.83
N VAL A 318 16.18 7.10 15.03
CA VAL A 318 16.42 5.65 14.93
C VAL A 318 16.55 5.33 13.45
N SER A 319 17.79 5.10 13.03
CA SER A 319 18.12 4.86 11.62
C SER A 319 17.80 3.43 11.17
N MET A 320 17.79 3.21 9.86
CA MET A 320 17.72 1.87 9.26
C MET A 320 18.84 0.96 9.77
N LEU A 321 20.05 1.50 9.90
CA LEU A 321 21.21 0.78 10.39
C LEU A 321 21.02 0.33 11.85
N ASP A 322 20.53 1.22 12.73
CA ASP A 322 20.28 0.87 14.14
C ASP A 322 19.29 -0.30 14.25
N LEU A 323 18.23 -0.27 13.44
CA LEU A 323 17.22 -1.33 13.42
C LEU A 323 17.77 -2.64 12.86
N LEU A 324 18.61 -2.59 11.80
CA LEU A 324 19.28 -3.77 11.26
C LEU A 324 20.18 -4.44 12.30
N VAL A 325 21.07 -3.67 12.93
CA VAL A 325 21.95 -4.19 14.00
C VAL A 325 21.13 -4.75 15.16
N ASN A 326 20.04 -4.07 15.55
CA ASN A 326 19.17 -4.54 16.63
C ASN A 326 18.43 -5.84 16.24
N SER A 327 18.02 -5.97 14.98
CA SER A 327 17.29 -7.15 14.51
C SER A 327 18.09 -8.45 14.66
N LEU A 328 19.40 -8.42 14.44
CA LEU A 328 20.29 -9.58 14.60
C LEU A 328 20.30 -10.15 16.02
N ARG A 329 19.95 -9.32 17.03
CA ARG A 329 19.83 -9.76 18.43
C ARG A 329 18.45 -10.31 18.79
N GLN A 330 17.49 -10.26 17.87
CA GLN A 330 16.12 -10.71 18.09
C GLN A 330 15.87 -12.15 17.61
N ARG A 331 16.92 -12.87 17.18
CA ARG A 331 16.86 -14.23 16.63
C ARG A 331 15.88 -14.32 15.44
N PRO A 332 16.06 -13.53 14.39
CA PRO A 332 15.24 -13.64 13.19
C PRO A 332 15.64 -14.88 12.39
N ASP A 333 14.68 -15.55 11.77
CA ASP A 333 14.92 -16.49 10.69
C ASP A 333 14.99 -15.74 9.35
N ARG A 334 14.16 -14.69 9.21
CA ARG A 334 14.07 -13.86 8.01
C ARG A 334 14.10 -12.38 8.33
N ILE A 335 14.86 -11.64 7.54
CA ILE A 335 14.93 -10.18 7.64
C ILE A 335 14.45 -9.59 6.33
N ILE A 336 13.50 -8.66 6.41
CA ILE A 336 13.00 -7.89 5.28
C ILE A 336 13.47 -6.45 5.43
N VAL A 337 14.13 -5.90 4.40
CA VAL A 337 14.58 -4.50 4.38
C VAL A 337 13.83 -3.77 3.26
N GLY A 338 13.12 -2.72 3.62
CA GLY A 338 12.30 -1.97 2.67
C GLY A 338 13.10 -1.50 1.46
N GLU A 339 14.23 -0.85 1.66
CA GLU A 339 15.14 -0.44 0.59
C GLU A 339 16.58 -0.25 1.10
N VAL A 340 17.55 -0.79 0.38
CA VAL A 340 18.98 -0.59 0.65
C VAL A 340 19.51 0.56 -0.19
N ARG A 341 20.02 1.60 0.48
CA ARG A 341 20.47 2.83 -0.18
C ARG A 341 21.92 3.18 0.11
N ARG A 342 22.48 2.76 1.25
CA ARG A 342 23.77 3.18 1.76
C ARG A 342 24.69 1.99 2.04
N LYS A 343 26.00 2.26 2.00
CA LYS A 343 27.06 1.27 2.22
C LYS A 343 26.90 0.50 3.55
N ARG A 344 26.74 1.23 4.67
CA ARG A 344 26.61 0.61 5.99
C ARG A 344 25.40 -0.30 6.13
N GLU A 345 24.27 0.07 5.53
CA GLU A 345 23.05 -0.76 5.50
C GLU A 345 23.32 -2.07 4.75
N ALA A 346 23.99 -1.96 3.60
CA ALA A 346 24.35 -3.12 2.79
C ALA A 346 25.38 -4.01 3.51
N GLU A 347 26.41 -3.45 4.14
CA GLU A 347 27.41 -4.20 4.91
C GLU A 347 26.73 -5.08 5.98
N VAL A 348 25.85 -4.51 6.80
CA VAL A 348 25.13 -5.25 7.85
C VAL A 348 24.15 -6.27 7.26
N LEU A 349 23.51 -5.96 6.12
CA LEU A 349 22.64 -6.91 5.42
C LEU A 349 23.44 -8.12 4.93
N PHE A 350 24.61 -7.91 4.32
CA PHE A 350 25.46 -9.01 3.87
C PHE A 350 26.05 -9.80 5.05
N GLU A 351 26.38 -9.13 6.17
CA GLU A 351 26.77 -9.80 7.41
C GLU A 351 25.64 -10.71 7.93
N ALA A 352 24.40 -10.25 7.90
CA ALA A 352 23.24 -11.06 8.25
C ALA A 352 23.12 -12.32 7.38
N ILE A 353 23.33 -12.21 6.06
CA ILE A 353 23.31 -13.37 5.15
C ILE A 353 24.44 -14.35 5.48
N HIS A 354 25.65 -13.85 5.67
CA HIS A 354 26.81 -14.70 6.01
C HIS A 354 26.70 -15.39 7.38
N THR A 355 25.92 -14.82 8.29
CA THR A 355 25.61 -15.44 9.59
C THR A 355 24.39 -16.37 9.57
N GLY A 356 23.86 -16.67 8.37
CA GLY A 356 22.83 -17.68 8.16
C GLY A 356 21.40 -17.17 8.16
N HIS A 357 21.18 -15.86 8.11
CA HIS A 357 19.85 -15.29 8.02
C HIS A 357 19.41 -15.16 6.55
N SER A 358 18.16 -15.51 6.26
CA SER A 358 17.58 -15.28 4.94
C SER A 358 17.10 -13.83 4.82
N VAL A 359 17.60 -13.11 3.81
CA VAL A 359 17.36 -11.68 3.66
C VAL A 359 16.58 -11.36 2.38
N TYR A 360 15.59 -10.50 2.52
CA TYR A 360 14.77 -9.97 1.42
C TYR A 360 14.84 -8.46 1.44
N ALA A 361 15.29 -7.85 0.35
CA ALA A 361 15.44 -6.40 0.30
C ALA A 361 15.07 -5.84 -1.06
N THR A 362 14.80 -4.52 -1.12
CA THR A 362 14.63 -3.86 -2.42
C THR A 362 15.82 -2.96 -2.75
N VAL A 363 16.11 -2.84 -4.05
CA VAL A 363 17.13 -1.96 -4.61
C VAL A 363 16.57 -1.22 -5.82
N HIS A 364 16.98 0.02 -6.01
CA HIS A 364 16.50 0.83 -7.12
C HIS A 364 17.40 0.68 -8.36
N ALA A 365 17.06 -0.27 -9.24
CA ALA A 365 17.72 -0.48 -10.54
C ALA A 365 16.73 -1.11 -11.53
N ASN A 366 16.92 -0.90 -12.85
CA ASN A 366 15.93 -1.24 -13.88
C ASN A 366 16.12 -2.64 -14.50
N ASP A 367 17.29 -3.23 -14.31
CA ASP A 367 17.60 -4.59 -14.75
C ASP A 367 18.62 -5.24 -13.82
N THR A 368 18.90 -6.52 -14.03
CA THR A 368 19.83 -7.29 -13.20
C THR A 368 21.26 -6.74 -13.27
N ARG A 369 21.72 -6.31 -14.42
CA ARG A 369 23.08 -5.77 -14.60
C ARG A 369 23.23 -4.44 -13.87
N GLU A 370 22.24 -3.55 -13.99
CA GLU A 370 22.21 -2.29 -13.24
C GLU A 370 22.15 -2.56 -11.74
N THR A 371 21.43 -3.60 -11.30
CA THR A 371 21.40 -4.00 -9.88
C THR A 371 22.79 -4.33 -9.35
N ILE A 372 23.54 -5.16 -10.06
CA ILE A 372 24.94 -5.48 -9.69
C ILE A 372 25.80 -4.21 -9.69
N THR A 373 25.71 -3.40 -10.74
CA THR A 373 26.45 -2.15 -10.85
C THR A 373 26.17 -1.23 -9.66
N ARG A 374 24.91 -1.11 -9.25
CA ARG A 374 24.51 -0.28 -8.12
C ARG A 374 25.00 -0.81 -6.77
N LEU A 375 25.03 -2.13 -6.61
CA LEU A 375 25.57 -2.74 -5.39
C LEU A 375 27.08 -2.56 -5.27
N THR A 376 27.80 -2.63 -6.38
CA THR A 376 29.28 -2.58 -6.39
C THR A 376 29.87 -1.17 -6.45
N ASN A 377 29.09 -0.16 -6.82
CA ASN A 377 29.51 1.22 -6.95
C ASN A 377 28.90 2.13 -5.86
N PRO A 378 29.44 3.34 -5.65
CA PRO A 378 28.84 4.32 -4.77
C PRO A 378 27.35 4.57 -5.09
N PRO A 379 26.49 4.74 -4.07
CA PRO A 379 26.82 4.88 -2.63
C PRO A 379 26.85 3.57 -1.82
N ILE A 380 26.66 2.40 -2.44
CA ILE A 380 26.55 1.10 -1.74
C ILE A 380 27.95 0.45 -1.60
N GLU A 381 28.71 0.31 -2.67
CA GLU A 381 30.14 -0.12 -2.68
C GLU A 381 30.41 -1.48 -2.01
N ILE A 382 29.58 -2.50 -2.24
CA ILE A 382 29.84 -3.86 -1.76
C ILE A 382 30.84 -4.56 -2.69
N PRO A 383 31.88 -5.23 -2.16
CA PRO A 383 32.80 -6.01 -2.97
C PRO A 383 32.06 -7.08 -3.82
N LYS A 384 32.44 -7.22 -5.08
CA LYS A 384 31.82 -8.18 -6.00
C LYS A 384 31.86 -9.62 -5.45
N THR A 385 32.90 -9.95 -4.70
CA THR A 385 33.09 -11.26 -4.05
C THR A 385 32.04 -11.59 -2.98
N MET A 386 31.32 -10.58 -2.48
CA MET A 386 30.23 -10.81 -1.51
C MET A 386 28.88 -11.05 -2.19
N LEU A 387 28.72 -10.69 -3.45
CA LEU A 387 27.44 -10.78 -4.16
C LEU A 387 26.88 -12.21 -4.25
N PRO A 388 27.66 -13.29 -4.34
CA PRO A 388 27.13 -14.66 -4.35
C PRO A 388 26.30 -15.04 -3.12
N ALA A 389 26.41 -14.30 -2.02
CA ALA A 389 25.54 -14.45 -0.85
C ALA A 389 24.05 -14.17 -1.19
N ILE A 390 23.79 -13.37 -2.23
CA ILE A 390 22.45 -13.12 -2.75
C ILE A 390 22.18 -14.19 -3.83
N SER A 391 21.23 -15.06 -3.55
CA SER A 391 20.93 -16.18 -4.45
C SER A 391 20.05 -15.76 -5.65
N MET A 392 19.15 -14.77 -5.46
CA MET A 392 18.15 -14.42 -6.48
C MET A 392 17.96 -12.91 -6.61
N ILE A 393 17.79 -12.43 -7.85
CA ILE A 393 17.35 -11.06 -8.16
C ILE A 393 16.06 -11.15 -8.97
N ILE A 394 15.02 -10.42 -8.52
CA ILE A 394 13.73 -10.27 -9.20
C ILE A 394 13.59 -8.84 -9.65
N VAL A 395 13.52 -8.58 -10.95
CA VAL A 395 13.42 -7.22 -11.50
C VAL A 395 11.98 -6.91 -11.87
N GLN A 396 11.45 -5.81 -11.34
CA GLN A 396 10.14 -5.29 -11.64
C GLN A 396 10.21 -4.15 -12.67
N TYR A 397 9.30 -4.17 -13.63
CA TYR A 397 9.19 -3.19 -14.71
C TYR A 397 7.82 -2.53 -14.73
N ARG A 398 7.77 -1.25 -15.09
CA ARG A 398 6.53 -0.52 -15.37
C ARG A 398 6.62 0.16 -16.73
N ASN A 399 5.66 -0.09 -17.59
CA ASN A 399 5.45 0.70 -18.79
C ASN A 399 4.83 2.06 -18.37
N ARG A 400 5.60 3.14 -18.50
CA ARG A 400 5.15 4.48 -18.06
C ARG A 400 3.96 5.01 -18.85
N ARG A 401 3.79 4.56 -20.10
CA ARG A 401 2.71 5.03 -20.98
C ARG A 401 1.38 4.33 -20.67
N THR A 402 1.41 3.02 -20.44
CA THR A 402 0.20 2.21 -20.21
C THR A 402 -0.08 1.95 -18.74
N GLY A 403 0.87 2.25 -17.85
CA GLY A 403 0.77 1.91 -16.42
C GLY A 403 0.97 0.44 -16.08
N ILE A 404 1.07 -0.44 -17.08
CA ILE A 404 1.19 -1.89 -16.92
C ILE A 404 2.49 -2.24 -16.19
N ARG A 405 2.39 -3.05 -15.14
CA ARG A 405 3.51 -3.57 -14.36
C ARG A 405 3.77 -5.03 -14.69
N ARG A 406 5.04 -5.43 -14.75
CA ARG A 406 5.48 -6.80 -15.06
C ARG A 406 6.74 -7.15 -14.28
N THR A 407 6.92 -8.41 -13.95
CA THR A 407 8.23 -8.95 -13.61
C THR A 407 9.05 -9.03 -14.91
N PHE A 408 10.19 -8.37 -14.96
CA PHE A 408 11.01 -8.28 -16.18
C PHE A 408 12.03 -9.40 -16.28
N GLN A 409 12.78 -9.63 -15.18
CA GLN A 409 13.80 -10.66 -15.10
C GLN A 409 13.73 -11.40 -13.77
N VAL A 410 14.06 -12.68 -13.79
CA VAL A 410 14.43 -13.48 -12.61
C VAL A 410 15.81 -14.05 -12.88
N SER A 411 16.76 -13.74 -12.02
CA SER A 411 18.18 -14.06 -12.21
C SER A 411 18.75 -14.67 -10.94
N GLU A 412 19.80 -15.47 -11.07
CA GLU A 412 20.66 -15.91 -9.97
C GLU A 412 22.01 -15.20 -10.05
N ILE A 413 22.75 -15.15 -8.94
CA ILE A 413 24.13 -14.66 -8.90
C ILE A 413 25.04 -15.89 -8.84
N LEU A 414 26.06 -15.90 -9.70
CA LEU A 414 27.07 -16.93 -9.77
C LEU A 414 28.23 -16.64 -8.80
N ASP A 415 29.10 -17.63 -8.57
CA ASP A 415 30.24 -17.57 -7.65
C ASP A 415 31.23 -16.45 -7.98
N ASP A 416 31.32 -16.03 -9.25
CA ASP A 416 32.13 -14.91 -9.72
C ASP A 416 31.48 -13.54 -9.48
N GLY A 417 30.26 -13.53 -8.91
CA GLY A 417 29.46 -12.33 -8.66
C GLY A 417 28.76 -11.78 -9.92
N ASP A 418 28.78 -12.51 -11.03
CA ASP A 418 28.02 -12.15 -12.23
C ASP A 418 26.60 -12.74 -12.17
N ALA A 419 25.69 -12.10 -12.90
CA ALA A 419 24.31 -12.56 -12.94
C ALA A 419 24.05 -13.52 -14.09
N ASN A 420 23.32 -14.58 -13.80
CA ASN A 420 22.75 -15.50 -14.78
C ASN A 420 21.24 -15.27 -14.87
N VAL A 421 20.76 -14.69 -15.96
CA VAL A 421 19.33 -14.44 -16.18
C VAL A 421 18.65 -15.76 -16.52
N LEU A 422 17.76 -16.22 -15.67
CA LEU A 422 17.02 -17.49 -15.84
C LEU A 422 15.76 -17.30 -16.68
N LEU A 423 14.97 -16.28 -16.35
CA LEU A 423 13.72 -15.94 -17.01
C LEU A 423 13.71 -14.47 -17.38
N GLN A 424 13.24 -14.16 -18.58
CA GLN A 424 13.10 -12.77 -19.06
C GLN A 424 11.79 -12.58 -19.81
N LEU A 425 11.17 -11.42 -19.59
CA LEU A 425 10.00 -10.98 -20.30
C LEU A 425 10.39 -10.35 -21.65
N ASP A 426 9.84 -10.83 -22.75
CA ASP A 426 9.84 -10.12 -24.02
C ASP A 426 8.76 -9.01 -23.95
N LEU A 427 9.21 -7.76 -23.82
CA LEU A 427 8.31 -6.60 -23.70
C LEU A 427 7.46 -6.34 -24.94
N LYS A 428 7.86 -6.83 -26.12
CA LYS A 428 7.08 -6.66 -27.34
C LYS A 428 5.95 -7.67 -27.45
N ARG A 429 6.20 -8.89 -27.02
CA ARG A 429 5.24 -10.00 -27.11
C ARG A 429 4.46 -10.24 -25.81
N ASP A 430 4.85 -9.58 -24.71
CA ASP A 430 4.34 -9.79 -23.34
C ASP A 430 4.37 -11.28 -22.92
N VAL A 431 5.47 -11.97 -23.24
CA VAL A 431 5.67 -13.39 -22.97
C VAL A 431 6.99 -13.63 -22.25
N PHE A 432 6.95 -14.44 -21.18
CA PHE A 432 8.15 -14.89 -20.50
C PHE A 432 8.85 -15.99 -21.29
N SER A 433 10.17 -15.84 -21.45
CA SER A 433 11.04 -16.87 -22.03
C SER A 433 12.09 -17.32 -21.01
N ARG A 434 12.42 -18.61 -21.05
CA ARG A 434 13.59 -19.12 -20.34
C ARG A 434 14.83 -18.78 -21.15
N VAL A 435 15.79 -18.09 -20.52
CA VAL A 435 17.04 -17.65 -21.17
C VAL A 435 18.14 -18.64 -20.91
N ASN A 436 18.39 -18.97 -19.64
CA ASN A 436 19.46 -19.88 -19.23
C ASN A 436 18.96 -20.94 -18.27
N LYS A 437 19.80 -21.97 -18.07
CA LYS A 437 19.62 -22.95 -17.00
C LYS A 437 20.16 -22.40 -15.69
N SER A 438 19.48 -22.70 -14.60
CA SER A 438 19.98 -22.41 -13.26
C SER A 438 21.20 -23.30 -12.94
N ARG A 439 22.18 -22.70 -12.29
CA ARG A 439 23.40 -23.36 -11.75
C ARG A 439 23.49 -23.10 -10.26
N ALA A 440 23.74 -21.86 -9.83
CA ALA A 440 23.96 -21.51 -8.44
C ALA A 440 22.79 -21.88 -7.51
N ILE A 441 21.55 -21.60 -7.90
CA ILE A 441 20.36 -22.01 -7.12
C ILE A 441 20.26 -23.53 -7.05
N MET A 442 20.50 -24.23 -8.16
CA MET A 442 20.43 -25.69 -8.20
C MET A 442 21.49 -26.33 -7.32
N ASP A 443 22.75 -25.87 -7.41
CA ASP A 443 23.87 -26.36 -6.61
C ASP A 443 23.65 -26.09 -5.11
N THR A 444 23.12 -24.91 -4.77
CA THR A 444 22.74 -24.56 -3.40
C THR A 444 21.65 -25.50 -2.85
N LEU A 445 20.59 -25.73 -3.61
CA LEU A 445 19.50 -26.61 -3.21
C LEU A 445 19.98 -28.07 -3.08
N GLU A 446 20.78 -28.55 -4.00
CA GLU A 446 21.37 -29.90 -3.93
C GLU A 446 22.23 -30.07 -2.66
N THR A 447 23.09 -29.11 -2.39
CA THR A 447 23.98 -29.11 -1.23
C THR A 447 23.24 -29.09 0.10
N PHE A 448 22.26 -28.21 0.26
CA PHE A 448 21.55 -28.01 1.55
C PHE A 448 20.36 -28.90 1.78
N THR A 449 19.74 -29.46 0.71
CA THR A 449 18.53 -30.28 0.83
C THR A 449 18.73 -31.71 0.42
N GLY A 450 19.82 -32.05 -0.27
CA GLY A 450 20.04 -33.37 -0.89
C GLY A 450 19.09 -33.69 -2.05
N MET A 451 18.36 -32.69 -2.57
CA MET A 451 17.44 -32.88 -3.69
C MET A 451 18.20 -33.08 -4.99
N THR A 452 17.86 -34.10 -5.74
CA THR A 452 18.39 -34.27 -7.10
C THR A 452 17.74 -33.27 -8.06
N PRO A 453 18.37 -32.93 -9.21
CA PRO A 453 17.80 -32.04 -10.22
C PRO A 453 16.40 -32.49 -10.71
N LEU A 454 16.14 -33.80 -10.74
CA LEU A 454 14.83 -34.32 -11.09
C LEU A 454 13.77 -34.03 -10.02
N MET A 455 14.13 -34.13 -8.73
CA MET A 455 13.26 -33.83 -7.60
C MET A 455 12.93 -32.34 -7.58
N MET A 456 13.92 -31.46 -7.79
CA MET A 456 13.72 -29.99 -7.85
C MET A 456 12.79 -29.60 -9.00
N LYS A 457 12.98 -30.22 -10.19
CA LYS A 457 12.09 -29.98 -11.33
C LYS A 457 10.66 -30.43 -11.03
N LYS A 458 10.49 -31.58 -10.36
CA LYS A 458 9.18 -32.09 -9.97
C LYS A 458 8.51 -31.15 -8.96
N ASP A 459 9.23 -30.71 -7.94
CA ASP A 459 8.75 -29.74 -6.95
C ASP A 459 8.30 -28.42 -7.59
N ALA A 460 9.10 -27.88 -8.53
CA ALA A 460 8.73 -26.67 -9.27
C ALA A 460 7.44 -26.86 -10.11
N LEU A 461 7.27 -28.00 -10.78
CA LEU A 461 6.07 -28.31 -11.56
C LEU A 461 4.82 -28.45 -10.67
N GLU A 462 4.98 -29.04 -9.50
CA GLU A 462 3.91 -29.20 -8.52
C GLU A 462 3.48 -27.85 -7.97
N LYS A 463 4.41 -26.95 -7.60
CA LYS A 463 4.14 -25.56 -7.20
C LYS A 463 3.42 -24.78 -8.31
N GLU A 464 3.88 -24.91 -9.54
CA GLU A 464 3.23 -24.29 -10.71
C GLU A 464 1.78 -24.77 -10.88
N ALA A 465 1.52 -26.07 -10.69
CA ALA A 465 0.17 -26.65 -10.78
C ALA A 465 -0.74 -26.11 -9.66
N VAL A 466 -0.22 -26.00 -8.43
CA VAL A 466 -0.94 -25.40 -7.29
C VAL A 466 -1.29 -23.94 -7.56
N LEU A 467 -0.34 -23.14 -8.03
CA LEU A 467 -0.58 -21.73 -8.35
C LEU A 467 -1.64 -21.56 -9.45
N LYS A 468 -1.60 -22.36 -10.50
CA LYS A 468 -2.63 -22.37 -11.55
C LYS A 468 -4.01 -22.74 -11.01
N TRP A 469 -4.07 -23.72 -10.13
CA TRP A 469 -5.32 -24.13 -9.48
C TRP A 469 -5.89 -22.99 -8.61
N MET A 470 -5.05 -22.34 -7.78
CA MET A 470 -5.45 -21.20 -6.94
C MET A 470 -6.03 -20.06 -7.78
N VAL A 471 -5.40 -19.71 -8.91
CA VAL A 471 -5.88 -18.65 -9.81
C VAL A 471 -7.24 -18.99 -10.39
N ASN A 472 -7.46 -20.25 -10.79
CA ASN A 472 -8.72 -20.68 -11.40
C ASN A 472 -9.88 -20.80 -10.39
N ASN A 473 -9.58 -20.92 -9.09
CA ASN A 473 -10.56 -21.10 -8.02
C ASN A 473 -10.57 -19.95 -7.00
N ALA A 474 -9.91 -18.84 -7.30
CA ALA A 474 -9.76 -17.72 -6.37
C ALA A 474 -11.11 -17.13 -5.91
N ASP A 475 -12.13 -17.12 -6.78
CA ASP A 475 -13.47 -16.60 -6.44
C ASP A 475 -14.22 -17.49 -5.44
N CYS A 476 -13.83 -18.76 -5.31
CA CYS A 476 -14.34 -19.66 -4.27
C CYS A 476 -13.61 -19.51 -2.92
N LEU A 477 -12.46 -18.84 -2.89
CA LEU A 477 -11.63 -18.66 -1.70
C LEU A 477 -11.96 -17.36 -0.95
N LEU A 478 -12.77 -16.49 -1.54
CA LEU A 478 -13.08 -15.12 -1.06
C LEU A 478 -14.39 -15.01 -0.28
N LEU A 479 -15.00 -16.10 0.19
CA LEU A 479 -16.23 -16.00 1.00
C LEU A 479 -15.86 -15.58 2.44
N ASP A 480 -16.09 -14.29 2.72
CA ASP A 480 -15.81 -13.61 3.99
C ASP A 480 -16.69 -14.05 5.18
N ASP A 481 -17.63 -14.96 5.00
CA ASP A 481 -18.66 -15.31 5.98
C ASP A 481 -18.42 -16.61 6.75
N GLY A 482 -17.25 -17.21 6.61
CA GLY A 482 -16.92 -18.46 7.33
C GLY A 482 -17.71 -19.69 6.88
N SER A 483 -18.57 -19.57 5.87
CA SER A 483 -19.27 -20.70 5.28
C SER A 483 -18.34 -21.48 4.35
N SER A 484 -18.15 -22.77 4.65
CA SER A 484 -17.35 -23.65 3.79
C SER A 484 -18.04 -23.85 2.46
N CYS A 485 -17.53 -23.22 1.39
CA CYS A 485 -17.99 -23.48 0.03
C CYS A 485 -17.85 -24.97 -0.33
N CYS A 486 -18.88 -25.55 -0.91
CA CYS A 486 -18.86 -26.94 -1.44
C CYS A 486 -17.72 -27.20 -2.43
N CYS A 487 -17.21 -26.15 -3.10
CA CYS A 487 -16.03 -26.21 -3.98
C CYS A 487 -14.73 -26.34 -3.20
N CYS A 488 -14.61 -25.67 -2.03
CA CYS A 488 -13.45 -25.82 -1.14
C CYS A 488 -13.34 -27.25 -0.59
N SER A 489 -14.44 -27.89 -0.20
CA SER A 489 -14.42 -29.26 0.28
C SER A 489 -14.04 -30.28 -0.81
N ARG A 490 -14.39 -30.03 -2.08
CA ARG A 490 -13.94 -30.85 -3.23
C ARG A 490 -12.50 -30.52 -3.66
N GLY A 491 -12.14 -29.24 -3.65
CA GLY A 491 -10.78 -28.77 -3.96
C GLY A 491 -9.77 -29.18 -2.89
N ILE A 492 -10.15 -29.09 -1.61
CA ILE A 492 -9.33 -29.59 -0.49
C ILE A 492 -9.16 -31.13 -0.57
N LYS A 493 -10.16 -31.88 -1.03
CA LYS A 493 -10.00 -33.32 -1.31
C LYS A 493 -9.08 -33.57 -2.50
N ALA A 494 -9.16 -32.80 -3.58
CA ALA A 494 -8.25 -32.88 -4.72
C ALA A 494 -6.83 -32.44 -4.37
N ALA A 495 -6.69 -31.32 -3.62
CA ALA A 495 -5.42 -30.88 -3.04
C ALA A 495 -4.94 -31.82 -1.92
N GLY A 496 -5.83 -32.45 -1.16
CA GLY A 496 -5.52 -33.47 -0.16
C GLY A 496 -4.99 -34.76 -0.75
N VAL A 497 -5.39 -35.12 -1.97
CA VAL A 497 -4.75 -36.20 -2.73
C VAL A 497 -3.34 -35.80 -3.18
N LEU A 498 -3.14 -34.55 -3.51
CA LEU A 498 -1.81 -33.97 -3.74
C LEU A 498 -1.00 -33.93 -2.42
N THR A 499 -1.57 -33.45 -1.31
CA THR A 499 -0.89 -33.39 0.00
C THR A 499 -0.59 -34.78 0.57
N HIS A 500 -1.44 -35.79 0.37
CA HIS A 500 -1.14 -37.17 0.78
C HIS A 500 0.02 -37.83 -0.03
N ARG A 501 0.25 -37.39 -1.26
CA ARG A 501 1.45 -37.76 -2.02
C ARG A 501 2.70 -37.00 -1.57
N PHE A 502 2.55 -35.73 -1.15
CA PHE A 502 3.64 -34.92 -0.59
C PHE A 502 4.13 -35.41 0.78
N ALA A 503 3.21 -35.87 1.65
CA ALA A 503 3.55 -36.30 3.00
C ALA A 503 4.40 -37.62 3.06
N ARG A 504 4.56 -38.32 1.98
CA ARG A 504 5.41 -39.54 1.93
C ARG A 504 6.88 -39.29 1.62
N GLY A 505 7.27 -38.04 1.30
CA GLY A 505 8.65 -37.72 0.94
C GLY A 505 9.21 -36.42 1.53
N ALA A 506 8.42 -35.60 2.24
CA ALA A 506 8.86 -34.39 2.88
C ALA A 506 8.17 -34.23 4.24
N ASN A 507 8.87 -33.62 5.19
CA ASN A 507 8.43 -33.40 6.55
C ASN A 507 6.98 -32.80 6.60
N PRO A 508 6.00 -33.44 7.27
CA PRO A 508 4.58 -33.07 7.21
C PRO A 508 4.22 -31.69 7.80
N LEU A 509 5.20 -30.94 8.31
CA LEU A 509 5.02 -29.61 8.92
C LEU A 509 4.86 -28.46 7.91
N PHE A 510 4.96 -28.70 6.59
CA PHE A 510 5.14 -27.60 5.63
C PHE A 510 3.95 -27.30 4.70
N PHE A 511 2.83 -28.03 4.77
CA PHE A 511 1.73 -27.79 3.84
C PHE A 511 0.35 -27.91 4.49
N ASP A 512 -0.17 -26.80 4.99
CA ASP A 512 -1.61 -26.66 5.22
C ASP A 512 -2.16 -25.70 4.15
N VAL A 513 -2.86 -26.24 3.15
CA VAL A 513 -3.56 -25.46 2.12
C VAL A 513 -4.53 -24.44 2.74
N ARG A 514 -5.01 -24.70 3.98
CA ARG A 514 -5.84 -23.79 4.77
C ARG A 514 -5.10 -22.49 5.13
N VAL A 515 -3.78 -22.53 5.27
CA VAL A 515 -2.95 -21.33 5.51
C VAL A 515 -2.95 -20.40 4.30
N PHE A 516 -2.97 -20.94 3.08
CA PHE A 516 -3.06 -20.15 1.86
C PHE A 516 -4.48 -19.63 1.58
N CYS A 517 -5.52 -20.38 1.97
CA CYS A 517 -6.91 -19.93 1.83
C CYS A 517 -7.27 -18.77 2.77
N ALA A 518 -6.57 -18.60 3.90
CA ALA A 518 -6.79 -17.48 4.82
C ALA A 518 -6.12 -16.16 4.36
N VAL A 519 -5.34 -16.18 3.28
CA VAL A 519 -4.56 -15.04 2.75
C VAL A 519 -5.15 -14.50 1.45
N SER A 520 -5.99 -15.25 0.78
CA SER A 520 -6.76 -14.81 -0.39
C SER A 520 -8.15 -14.35 0.00
#